data_486eee203b3dd5ed8f312319112c6718
#
_entry.id   486eee203b3dd5ed8f312319112c6718
#
_cell.length_a   1.000
_cell.length_b   1.000
_cell.length_c   1.000
_cell.angle_alpha   90.00
_cell.angle_beta   90.00
_cell.angle_gamma   90.00
#
_symmetry.space_group_name_H-M   'P 1'
#
loop_
_entity.id
_entity.type
_entity.pdbx_description
1 polymer ?
#
loop_
_entity_poly.entity_id
_entity_poly.type
_entity_poly.pdbx_seq_one_letter_code
_entity_poly.pdbx_strand_id
1 'polypeptide(L)'
;MSASREKKSRQESLAGGYVDPRTKREKDEQAKDRRSNALYIAIAVIFVIVGIVVTVANSKVIERNADAVTIGNETYTAADVSYFYNTIYSSFVSKNSYYLSAYGLDTSKSLKEQDCPVTDGGTWYDYFRDQALESLKSYALLAQKAEAEGFDGSEEVEQSVQDTFADLDAAAASAGYTRAQYIKAVCGPLVNEKVFERNVRLEALAQAYSADHVNSLEYSDDEIQAAYDADPKSFQSADIEYILFSSGAGDDATDEEKAELLEQAKQKAETALSRYAQGEAFDAIGEDMEGSYAHVAYAANGSSDMLTWAFDDARQEGDTTIAAYGEKGYYAVLFHSRSRNDYHTVSVRHILVDSEEKANELLQQYNDGEKTEDAFAALAVANSTDPGSASNGGLYSNIYKGEMVPSFEDWCFDPARQSGDTGIVESSNGYHVMYFVETNPQPYWYYKADLDLSLIHI
;
A
#
# COMPACT_ATOMS: atom_id res chain seq x y z
N MET A 1 -58.21 76.37 61.44
CA MET A 1 -58.77 75.25 60.69
C MET A 1 -57.90 74.84 59.46
N SER A 2 -56.60 74.91 59.57
CA SER A 2 -55.66 74.68 58.48
C SER A 2 -54.93 73.32 58.58
N ALA A 3 -54.41 72.95 59.70
CA ALA A 3 -53.52 71.77 59.91
C ALA A 3 -54.24 70.40 59.68
N SER A 4 -55.55 70.31 59.97
CA SER A 4 -56.33 69.09 59.82
C SER A 4 -56.64 68.73 58.36
N ARG A 5 -56.85 69.74 57.50
CA ARG A 5 -57.12 69.61 56.09
C ARG A 5 -55.84 69.20 55.31
N GLU A 6 -54.74 69.80 55.71
CA GLU A 6 -53.45 69.46 55.10
C GLU A 6 -53.02 68.04 55.43
N LYS A 7 -53.23 67.60 56.69
CA LYS A 7 -52.97 66.19 57.09
C LYS A 7 -53.87 65.21 56.38
N LYS A 8 -55.12 65.53 56.11
CA LYS A 8 -56.10 64.70 55.40
C LYS A 8 -55.76 64.65 53.93
N SER A 9 -55.42 65.82 53.32
CA SER A 9 -54.98 65.89 51.93
C SER A 9 -53.68 65.09 51.71
N ARG A 10 -52.78 65.13 52.66
CA ARG A 10 -51.53 64.37 52.63
C ARG A 10 -51.76 62.87 52.83
N GLN A 11 -52.73 62.45 53.64
CA GLN A 11 -53.17 61.06 53.79
C GLN A 11 -53.91 60.55 52.48
N GLU A 12 -54.74 61.38 51.93
CA GLU A 12 -55.43 61.02 50.69
C GLU A 12 -54.46 60.97 49.46
N SER A 13 -53.43 61.81 49.42
CA SER A 13 -52.41 61.73 48.39
C SER A 13 -51.51 60.52 48.55
N LEU A 14 -51.28 60.06 49.80
CA LEU A 14 -50.58 58.83 50.11
C LEU A 14 -51.44 57.59 49.83
N ALA A 15 -52.76 57.64 50.00
CA ALA A 15 -53.71 56.58 49.65
C ALA A 15 -53.95 56.49 48.12
N GLY A 16 -53.74 57.57 47.39
CA GLY A 16 -53.85 57.64 45.96
C GLY A 16 -52.60 57.27 45.17
N GLY A 17 -51.62 56.61 45.81
CA GLY A 17 -50.41 56.10 45.12
C GLY A 17 -49.43 57.23 44.71
N TYR A 18 -49.35 58.31 45.49
CA TYR A 18 -48.34 59.35 45.28
C TYR A 18 -46.94 58.73 45.48
N VAL A 19 -46.23 58.55 44.38
CA VAL A 19 -44.81 58.14 44.37
C VAL A 19 -44.00 59.45 44.30
N ASP A 20 -43.13 59.68 45.27
CA ASP A 20 -42.17 60.79 45.27
C ASP A 20 -41.44 60.83 43.91
N PRO A 21 -41.44 62.00 43.22
CA PRO A 21 -40.78 62.13 41.94
C PRO A 21 -39.30 61.71 41.93
N ARG A 22 -38.64 61.83 43.10
CA ARG A 22 -37.26 61.34 43.25
C ARG A 22 -37.19 59.79 43.22
N THR A 23 -38.05 59.16 44.01
CA THR A 23 -38.15 57.67 44.05
C THR A 23 -38.64 57.09 42.72
N LYS A 24 -39.49 57.84 42.00
CA LYS A 24 -39.92 57.47 40.65
C LYS A 24 -38.78 57.55 39.66
N ARG A 25 -37.97 58.65 39.70
CA ARG A 25 -36.77 58.80 38.85
C ARG A 25 -35.73 57.69 39.14
N GLU A 26 -35.43 57.43 40.43
CA GLU A 26 -34.51 56.36 40.80
C GLU A 26 -34.98 54.98 40.31
N LYS A 27 -36.28 54.69 40.42
CA LYS A 27 -36.85 53.45 39.89
C LYS A 27 -36.81 53.39 38.36
N ASP A 28 -37.07 54.51 37.68
CA ASP A 28 -37.02 54.58 36.23
C ASP A 28 -35.55 54.48 35.73
N GLU A 29 -34.59 55.09 36.43
CA GLU A 29 -33.14 54.92 36.16
C GLU A 29 -32.68 53.47 36.40
N GLN A 30 -33.05 52.88 37.55
CA GLN A 30 -32.75 51.47 37.81
C GLN A 30 -33.38 50.51 36.81
N ALA A 31 -34.61 50.83 36.38
CA ALA A 31 -35.28 50.04 35.30
C ALA A 31 -34.59 50.21 33.97
N LYS A 32 -34.11 51.39 33.65
CA LYS A 32 -33.33 51.67 32.43
C LYS A 32 -31.98 50.95 32.48
N ASP A 33 -31.28 51.02 33.63
CA ASP A 33 -29.99 50.31 33.81
C ASP A 33 -30.17 48.81 33.74
N ARG A 34 -31.23 48.24 34.37
CA ARG A 34 -31.55 46.80 34.23
C ARG A 34 -31.83 46.40 32.79
N ARG A 35 -32.58 47.22 32.05
CA ARG A 35 -32.85 46.97 30.61
C ARG A 35 -31.59 47.09 29.77
N SER A 36 -30.73 48.07 30.06
CA SER A 36 -29.45 48.25 29.39
C SER A 36 -28.52 47.05 29.67
N ASN A 37 -28.40 46.65 30.93
CA ASN A 37 -27.60 45.52 31.33
C ASN A 37 -28.14 44.20 30.73
N ALA A 38 -29.47 44.02 30.70
CA ALA A 38 -30.09 42.86 30.03
C ALA A 38 -29.81 42.86 28.55
N LEU A 39 -29.80 44.03 27.89
CA LEU A 39 -29.45 44.16 26.48
C LEU A 39 -27.97 43.79 26.22
N TYR A 40 -27.05 44.29 27.06
CA TYR A 40 -25.62 43.94 26.96
C TYR A 40 -25.38 42.46 27.16
N ILE A 41 -26.04 41.84 28.17
CA ILE A 41 -25.97 40.38 28.35
C ILE A 41 -26.51 39.62 27.17
N ALA A 42 -27.65 40.06 26.58
CA ALA A 42 -28.21 39.42 25.37
C ALA A 42 -27.25 39.53 24.18
N ILE A 43 -26.64 40.69 23.97
CA ILE A 43 -25.64 40.89 22.91
C ILE A 43 -24.41 40.00 23.17
N ALA A 44 -23.89 39.92 24.38
CA ALA A 44 -22.77 39.06 24.73
C ALA A 44 -23.09 37.58 24.48
N VAL A 45 -24.28 37.12 24.88
CA VAL A 45 -24.77 35.75 24.60
C VAL A 45 -24.86 35.49 23.09
N ILE A 46 -25.36 36.42 22.31
CA ILE A 46 -25.40 36.30 20.84
C ILE A 46 -23.99 36.18 20.25
N PHE A 47 -23.02 36.99 20.71
CA PHE A 47 -21.63 36.87 20.27
C PHE A 47 -21.02 35.54 20.61
N VAL A 48 -21.29 35.00 21.81
CA VAL A 48 -20.84 33.67 22.24
C VAL A 48 -21.45 32.58 21.33
N ILE A 49 -22.76 32.66 21.07
CA ILE A 49 -23.46 31.71 20.18
C ILE A 49 -22.89 31.79 18.77
N VAL A 50 -22.73 32.99 18.21
CA VAL A 50 -22.12 33.17 16.89
C VAL A 50 -20.69 32.63 16.86
N GLY A 51 -19.89 32.90 17.90
CA GLY A 51 -18.55 32.34 18.03
C GLY A 51 -18.55 30.81 18.04
N ILE A 52 -19.46 30.20 18.79
CA ILE A 52 -19.65 28.73 18.80
C ILE A 52 -20.04 28.22 17.41
N VAL A 53 -21.04 28.83 16.77
CA VAL A 53 -21.51 28.43 15.42
C VAL A 53 -20.38 28.52 14.40
N VAL A 54 -19.62 29.62 14.39
CA VAL A 54 -18.47 29.80 13.50
C VAL A 54 -17.38 28.75 13.80
N THR A 55 -17.12 28.50 15.08
CA THR A 55 -16.13 27.48 15.48
C THR A 55 -16.57 26.10 15.05
N VAL A 56 -17.82 25.71 15.26
CA VAL A 56 -18.37 24.42 14.83
C VAL A 56 -18.34 24.29 13.31
N ALA A 57 -18.76 25.33 12.56
CA ALA A 57 -18.73 25.31 11.11
C ALA A 57 -17.31 25.16 10.54
N ASN A 58 -16.34 25.87 11.14
CA ASN A 58 -14.94 25.77 10.70
C ASN A 58 -14.24 24.49 11.16
N SER A 59 -14.73 23.83 12.21
CA SER A 59 -14.13 22.60 12.75
C SER A 59 -14.41 21.35 11.93
N LYS A 60 -15.28 21.46 10.92
CA LYS A 60 -15.73 20.31 10.11
C LYS A 60 -16.39 19.18 10.91
N VAL A 61 -16.81 19.44 12.16
CA VAL A 61 -17.35 18.40 13.05
C VAL A 61 -18.62 17.78 12.48
N ILE A 62 -19.50 18.57 11.88
CA ILE A 62 -20.76 18.08 11.29
C ILE A 62 -20.47 17.18 10.08
N GLU A 63 -19.60 17.64 9.17
CA GLU A 63 -19.21 16.89 7.98
C GLU A 63 -18.46 15.59 8.36
N ARG A 64 -17.56 15.67 9.35
CA ARG A 64 -16.76 14.54 9.85
C ARG A 64 -17.63 13.39 10.37
N ASN A 65 -18.67 13.71 11.13
CA ASN A 65 -19.51 12.72 11.79
C ASN A 65 -20.78 12.38 10.99
N ALA A 66 -20.89 12.86 9.76
CA ALA A 66 -22.01 12.46 8.90
C ALA A 66 -21.89 11.00 8.52
N ASP A 67 -22.96 10.25 8.66
CA ASP A 67 -23.05 8.85 8.24
C ASP A 67 -22.82 8.78 6.72
N ALA A 68 -21.92 7.90 6.29
CA ALA A 68 -21.55 7.75 4.89
C ALA A 68 -21.93 6.38 4.32
N VAL A 69 -21.66 5.30 5.05
CA VAL A 69 -21.93 3.93 4.61
C VAL A 69 -22.17 3.01 5.81
N THR A 70 -23.09 2.05 5.67
CA THR A 70 -23.29 0.97 6.64
C THR A 70 -22.76 -0.33 6.05
N ILE A 71 -21.88 -1.01 6.79
CA ILE A 71 -21.25 -2.26 6.40
C ILE A 71 -21.50 -3.27 7.52
N GLY A 72 -22.17 -4.36 7.19
CA GLY A 72 -22.61 -5.31 8.23
C GLY A 72 -23.54 -4.66 9.25
N ASN A 73 -23.12 -4.64 10.50
CA ASN A 73 -23.88 -4.08 11.63
C ASN A 73 -23.37 -2.69 12.08
N GLU A 74 -22.38 -2.12 11.40
CA GLU A 74 -21.74 -0.85 11.77
C GLU A 74 -21.93 0.24 10.72
N THR A 75 -21.97 1.50 11.18
CA THR A 75 -22.05 2.67 10.32
C THR A 75 -20.75 3.48 10.40
N TYR A 76 -20.16 3.74 9.24
CA TYR A 76 -18.94 4.48 9.05
C TYR A 76 -19.22 5.90 8.56
N THR A 77 -18.43 6.84 9.04
CA THR A 77 -18.63 8.27 8.78
C THR A 77 -17.94 8.73 7.50
N ALA A 78 -18.30 9.93 7.04
CA ALA A 78 -17.60 10.56 5.93
C ALA A 78 -16.09 10.75 6.19
N ALA A 79 -15.67 10.85 7.45
CA ALA A 79 -14.26 10.93 7.80
C ALA A 79 -13.55 9.58 7.62
N ASP A 80 -14.22 8.45 7.88
CA ASP A 80 -13.65 7.12 7.64
C ASP A 80 -13.45 6.90 6.13
N VAL A 81 -14.46 7.19 5.33
CA VAL A 81 -14.34 7.12 3.87
C VAL A 81 -13.25 8.07 3.35
N SER A 82 -13.12 9.28 3.95
CA SER A 82 -12.06 10.22 3.59
C SER A 82 -10.66 9.68 3.92
N TYR A 83 -10.50 8.96 5.02
CA TYR A 83 -9.25 8.31 5.37
C TYR A 83 -8.82 7.33 4.27
N PHE A 84 -9.65 6.35 3.93
CA PHE A 84 -9.35 5.37 2.89
C PHE A 84 -9.16 6.01 1.52
N TYR A 85 -10.02 6.97 1.15
CA TYR A 85 -9.91 7.67 -0.13
C TYR A 85 -8.54 8.35 -0.31
N ASN A 86 -8.13 9.14 0.68
CA ASN A 86 -6.89 9.89 0.56
C ASN A 86 -5.64 9.00 0.71
N THR A 87 -5.69 7.96 1.53
CA THR A 87 -4.58 7.01 1.68
C THR A 87 -4.34 6.25 0.38
N ILE A 88 -5.42 5.75 -0.25
CA ILE A 88 -5.35 5.06 -1.54
C ILE A 88 -4.88 5.99 -2.65
N TYR A 89 -5.44 7.21 -2.73
CA TYR A 89 -5.00 8.22 -3.69
C TYR A 89 -3.51 8.55 -3.53
N SER A 90 -3.07 8.83 -2.31
CA SER A 90 -1.67 9.18 -2.02
C SER A 90 -0.72 8.02 -2.36
N SER A 91 -1.11 6.79 -2.01
CA SER A 91 -0.35 5.58 -2.35
C SER A 91 -0.25 5.38 -3.87
N PHE A 92 -1.38 5.54 -4.59
CA PHE A 92 -1.40 5.44 -6.05
C PHE A 92 -0.48 6.46 -6.71
N VAL A 93 -0.58 7.73 -6.31
CA VAL A 93 0.25 8.81 -6.84
C VAL A 93 1.74 8.57 -6.54
N SER A 94 2.07 8.15 -5.34
CA SER A 94 3.46 7.85 -4.95
C SER A 94 4.04 6.69 -5.75
N LYS A 95 3.33 5.57 -5.82
CA LYS A 95 3.80 4.36 -6.52
C LYS A 95 3.89 4.53 -8.04
N ASN A 96 3.03 5.38 -8.61
CA ASN A 96 2.93 5.58 -10.05
C ASN A 96 3.45 6.95 -10.50
N SER A 97 4.23 7.65 -9.68
CA SER A 97 4.67 9.04 -9.92
C SER A 97 5.27 9.27 -11.31
N TYR A 98 5.98 8.29 -11.85
CA TYR A 98 6.57 8.36 -13.18
C TYR A 98 5.55 8.15 -14.33
N TYR A 99 4.44 7.45 -14.08
CA TYR A 99 3.46 7.06 -15.10
C TYR A 99 2.14 7.81 -15.03
N LEU A 100 1.99 8.80 -14.13
CA LEU A 100 0.71 9.51 -13.94
C LEU A 100 0.17 10.13 -15.22
N SER A 101 1.05 10.74 -16.04
CA SER A 101 0.64 11.34 -17.32
C SER A 101 0.22 10.29 -18.36
N ALA A 102 0.85 9.12 -18.35
CA ALA A 102 0.46 8.00 -19.22
C ALA A 102 -0.91 7.42 -18.83
N TYR A 103 -1.26 7.46 -17.53
CA TYR A 103 -2.60 7.13 -17.05
C TYR A 103 -3.62 8.27 -17.27
N GLY A 104 -3.21 9.42 -17.81
CA GLY A 104 -4.08 10.59 -17.96
C GLY A 104 -4.48 11.26 -16.66
N LEU A 105 -3.73 11.04 -15.56
CA LEU A 105 -3.96 11.62 -14.26
C LEU A 105 -3.12 12.89 -14.05
N ASP A 106 -3.76 14.05 -13.96
CA ASP A 106 -3.15 15.31 -13.63
C ASP A 106 -3.48 15.71 -12.18
N THR A 107 -2.51 15.59 -11.28
CA THR A 107 -2.70 15.87 -9.84
C THR A 107 -2.95 17.35 -9.54
N SER A 108 -2.77 18.25 -10.51
CA SER A 108 -3.05 19.69 -10.36
C SER A 108 -4.51 20.05 -10.65
N LYS A 109 -5.27 19.14 -11.24
CA LYS A 109 -6.68 19.34 -11.61
C LYS A 109 -7.61 18.56 -10.68
N SER A 110 -8.88 18.95 -10.71
CA SER A 110 -9.94 18.24 -10.00
C SER A 110 -10.11 16.82 -10.55
N LEU A 111 -10.04 15.82 -9.69
CA LEU A 111 -10.25 14.41 -10.07
C LEU A 111 -11.67 14.14 -10.61
N LYS A 112 -12.65 15.00 -10.29
CA LYS A 112 -14.03 14.91 -10.80
C LYS A 112 -14.20 15.38 -12.25
N GLU A 113 -13.17 16.04 -12.79
CA GLU A 113 -13.16 16.59 -14.14
C GLU A 113 -12.24 15.80 -15.08
N GLN A 114 -11.68 14.69 -14.61
CA GLN A 114 -10.76 13.87 -15.37
C GLN A 114 -11.34 12.47 -15.55
N ASP A 115 -11.51 12.04 -16.79
CA ASP A 115 -11.93 10.68 -17.10
C ASP A 115 -10.87 9.67 -16.63
N CYS A 116 -11.31 8.53 -16.13
CA CYS A 116 -10.45 7.45 -15.69
C CYS A 116 -10.38 6.34 -16.76
N PRO A 117 -9.24 6.17 -17.44
CA PRO A 117 -9.15 5.20 -18.54
C PRO A 117 -9.10 3.73 -18.06
N VAL A 118 -8.93 3.49 -16.76
CA VAL A 118 -8.88 2.12 -16.18
C VAL A 118 -10.25 1.60 -15.76
N THR A 119 -11.31 2.36 -16.03
CA THR A 119 -12.71 1.96 -15.75
C THR A 119 -13.58 2.12 -17.00
N ASP A 120 -14.66 1.36 -17.12
CA ASP A 120 -15.64 1.48 -18.19
C ASP A 120 -16.50 2.76 -18.08
N GLY A 121 -15.85 3.91 -17.93
CA GLY A 121 -16.45 5.21 -17.69
C GLY A 121 -16.33 5.64 -16.22
N GLY A 122 -16.50 6.94 -16.01
CA GLY A 122 -16.33 7.55 -14.68
C GLY A 122 -15.07 8.37 -14.60
N THR A 123 -14.91 9.04 -13.48
CA THR A 123 -13.79 9.94 -13.23
C THR A 123 -12.75 9.29 -12.30
N TRP A 124 -11.55 9.86 -12.22
CA TRP A 124 -10.57 9.47 -11.23
C TRP A 124 -11.09 9.59 -9.79
N TYR A 125 -12.01 10.55 -9.55
CA TYR A 125 -12.69 10.64 -8.25
C TYR A 125 -13.55 9.41 -7.97
N ASP A 126 -14.32 8.94 -8.95
CA ASP A 126 -15.16 7.75 -8.79
C ASP A 126 -14.33 6.50 -8.57
N TYR A 127 -13.25 6.35 -9.33
CA TYR A 127 -12.30 5.24 -9.15
C TYR A 127 -11.76 5.16 -7.72
N PHE A 128 -11.16 6.25 -7.21
CA PHE A 128 -10.62 6.25 -5.85
C PHE A 128 -11.69 6.12 -4.77
N ARG A 129 -12.90 6.68 -5.00
CA ARG A 129 -14.03 6.48 -4.09
C ARG A 129 -14.43 5.01 -4.00
N ASP A 130 -14.55 4.35 -5.12
CA ASP A 130 -14.99 2.95 -5.17
C ASP A 130 -13.93 2.02 -4.56
N GLN A 131 -12.65 2.26 -4.85
CA GLN A 131 -11.54 1.56 -4.19
C GLN A 131 -11.54 1.78 -2.66
N ALA A 132 -11.80 3.01 -2.21
CA ALA A 132 -11.89 3.33 -0.80
C ALA A 132 -13.04 2.61 -0.09
N LEU A 133 -14.20 2.53 -0.75
CA LEU A 133 -15.38 1.83 -0.20
C LEU A 133 -15.15 0.31 -0.15
N GLU A 134 -14.54 -0.28 -1.16
CA GLU A 134 -14.21 -1.71 -1.15
C GLU A 134 -13.15 -2.03 -0.08
N SER A 135 -12.12 -1.20 0.07
CA SER A 135 -11.11 -1.40 1.13
C SER A 135 -11.72 -1.27 2.52
N LEU A 136 -12.51 -0.22 2.77
CA LEU A 136 -13.21 -0.05 4.04
C LEU A 136 -14.16 -1.24 4.31
N LYS A 137 -14.88 -1.71 3.31
CA LYS A 137 -15.77 -2.87 3.42
C LYS A 137 -15.02 -4.14 3.79
N SER A 138 -13.90 -4.41 3.14
CA SER A 138 -13.08 -5.59 3.43
C SER A 138 -12.55 -5.56 4.87
N TYR A 139 -11.93 -4.48 5.30
CA TYR A 139 -11.44 -4.35 6.67
C TYR A 139 -12.56 -4.40 7.71
N ALA A 140 -13.70 -3.73 7.44
CA ALA A 140 -14.84 -3.73 8.34
C ALA A 140 -15.44 -5.12 8.53
N LEU A 141 -15.60 -5.90 7.46
CA LEU A 141 -16.15 -7.25 7.54
C LEU A 141 -15.19 -8.21 8.25
N LEU A 142 -13.88 -8.12 7.97
CA LEU A 142 -12.87 -8.93 8.66
C LEU A 142 -12.82 -8.60 10.17
N ALA A 143 -12.84 -7.32 10.53
CA ALA A 143 -12.86 -6.91 11.93
C ALA A 143 -14.14 -7.38 12.66
N GLN A 144 -15.32 -7.27 12.03
CA GLN A 144 -16.57 -7.78 12.60
C GLN A 144 -16.54 -9.31 12.75
N LYS A 145 -15.90 -10.01 11.81
CA LYS A 145 -15.72 -11.47 11.91
C LYS A 145 -14.77 -11.82 13.04
N ALA A 146 -13.65 -11.13 13.17
CA ALA A 146 -12.69 -11.28 14.27
C ALA A 146 -13.39 -11.12 15.65
N GLU A 147 -14.19 -10.07 15.80
CA GLU A 147 -14.97 -9.84 17.04
C GLU A 147 -16.00 -10.93 17.29
N ALA A 148 -16.73 -11.38 16.26
CA ALA A 148 -17.75 -12.41 16.37
C ALA A 148 -17.16 -13.78 16.76
N GLU A 149 -15.93 -14.07 16.34
CA GLU A 149 -15.20 -15.29 16.66
C GLU A 149 -14.39 -15.18 17.97
N GLY A 150 -14.34 -14.00 18.58
CA GLY A 150 -13.62 -13.75 19.83
C GLY A 150 -12.11 -13.76 19.65
N PHE A 151 -11.61 -13.36 18.49
CA PHE A 151 -10.19 -13.24 18.21
C PHE A 151 -9.54 -12.22 19.14
N ASP A 152 -8.47 -12.60 19.81
CA ASP A 152 -7.69 -11.73 20.69
C ASP A 152 -6.34 -11.38 20.04
N GLY A 153 -6.36 -10.40 19.16
CA GLY A 153 -5.17 -9.80 18.55
C GLY A 153 -4.77 -8.49 19.20
N SER A 154 -5.10 -8.28 20.48
CA SER A 154 -4.93 -6.99 21.14
C SER A 154 -3.47 -6.52 21.23
N GLU A 155 -2.51 -7.41 21.39
CA GLU A 155 -1.08 -7.10 21.45
C GLU A 155 -0.55 -6.67 20.08
N GLU A 156 -0.83 -7.45 19.04
CA GLU A 156 -0.43 -7.16 17.65
C GLU A 156 -1.06 -5.85 17.15
N VAL A 157 -2.33 -5.64 17.44
CA VAL A 157 -3.05 -4.42 17.06
C VAL A 157 -2.43 -3.21 17.75
N GLU A 158 -2.14 -3.29 19.06
CA GLU A 158 -1.55 -2.17 19.79
C GLU A 158 -0.14 -1.87 19.29
N GLN A 159 0.67 -2.89 19.01
CA GLN A 159 2.01 -2.71 18.43
C GLN A 159 1.92 -2.06 17.05
N SER A 160 1.07 -2.54 16.17
CA SER A 160 0.86 -1.97 14.82
C SER A 160 0.43 -0.49 14.88
N VAL A 161 -0.44 -0.14 15.83
CA VAL A 161 -0.85 1.25 16.06
C VAL A 161 0.33 2.10 16.52
N GLN A 162 1.14 1.61 17.46
CA GLN A 162 2.31 2.35 17.96
C GLN A 162 3.33 2.58 16.85
N ASP A 163 3.62 1.55 16.06
CA ASP A 163 4.55 1.64 14.93
C ASP A 163 4.06 2.63 13.87
N THR A 164 2.78 2.55 13.50
CA THR A 164 2.16 3.50 12.56
C THR A 164 2.24 4.94 13.05
N PHE A 165 2.03 5.19 14.34
CA PHE A 165 2.16 6.53 14.90
C PHE A 165 3.62 7.00 14.99
N ALA A 166 4.58 6.11 15.22
CA ALA A 166 6.01 6.44 15.21
C ALA A 166 6.45 6.85 13.80
N ASP A 167 6.06 6.09 12.78
CA ASP A 167 6.33 6.39 11.37
C ASP A 167 5.67 7.71 10.94
N LEU A 168 4.43 7.92 11.36
CA LEU A 168 3.69 9.15 11.11
C LEU A 168 4.42 10.38 11.72
N ASP A 169 4.93 10.25 12.94
CA ASP A 169 5.65 11.32 13.62
C ASP A 169 6.99 11.63 12.94
N ALA A 170 7.72 10.60 12.51
CA ALA A 170 8.96 10.75 11.76
C ALA A 170 8.71 11.45 10.41
N ALA A 171 7.68 11.03 9.67
CA ALA A 171 7.29 11.65 8.41
C ALA A 171 6.82 13.10 8.59
N ALA A 172 6.02 13.38 9.63
CA ALA A 172 5.58 14.72 9.97
C ALA A 172 6.76 15.65 10.29
N ALA A 173 7.70 15.17 11.11
CA ALA A 173 8.90 15.91 11.47
C ALA A 173 9.77 16.21 10.24
N SER A 174 9.98 15.23 9.36
CA SER A 174 10.70 15.39 8.10
C SER A 174 10.06 16.44 7.18
N ALA A 175 8.72 16.51 7.15
CA ALA A 175 7.96 17.48 6.38
C ALA A 175 7.83 18.85 7.07
N GLY A 176 8.29 19.02 8.30
CA GLY A 176 8.15 20.25 9.09
C GLY A 176 6.73 20.52 9.59
N TYR A 177 5.93 19.48 9.76
CA TYR A 177 4.56 19.54 10.25
C TYR A 177 4.43 19.02 11.68
N THR A 178 3.38 19.45 12.39
CA THR A 178 2.88 18.70 13.55
C THR A 178 2.12 17.46 13.08
N ARG A 179 1.99 16.44 13.92
CA ARG A 179 1.19 15.24 13.65
C ARG A 179 -0.19 15.57 13.08
N ALA A 180 -0.94 16.45 13.75
CA ALA A 180 -2.27 16.84 13.32
C ALA A 180 -2.31 17.55 11.96
N GLN A 181 -1.28 18.31 11.59
CA GLN A 181 -1.15 18.94 10.29
C GLN A 181 -0.82 17.91 9.21
N TYR A 182 0.05 16.96 9.52
CA TYR A 182 0.44 15.91 8.60
C TYR A 182 -0.73 14.96 8.30
N ILE A 183 -1.47 14.51 9.31
CA ILE A 183 -2.70 13.71 9.12
C ILE A 183 -3.66 14.42 8.16
N LYS A 184 -3.90 15.72 8.35
CA LYS A 184 -4.78 16.48 7.46
C LYS A 184 -4.23 16.61 6.04
N ALA A 185 -2.93 16.70 5.88
CA ALA A 185 -2.29 16.81 4.58
C ALA A 185 -2.40 15.48 3.80
N VAL A 186 -2.22 14.35 4.48
CA VAL A 186 -2.21 13.01 3.86
C VAL A 186 -3.61 12.41 3.76
N CYS A 187 -4.41 12.47 4.84
CA CYS A 187 -5.72 11.81 4.94
C CYS A 187 -6.91 12.76 4.68
N GLY A 188 -6.64 14.05 4.42
CA GLY A 188 -7.67 15.05 4.12
C GLY A 188 -8.25 15.77 5.35
N PRO A 189 -9.01 16.86 5.11
CA PRO A 189 -9.43 17.80 6.18
C PRO A 189 -10.46 17.24 7.15
N LEU A 190 -11.13 16.15 6.82
CA LEU A 190 -12.11 15.49 7.69
C LEU A 190 -11.45 14.58 8.74
N VAL A 191 -10.21 14.14 8.50
CA VAL A 191 -9.50 13.21 9.38
C VAL A 191 -8.75 13.99 10.46
N ASN A 192 -8.99 13.64 11.71
CA ASN A 192 -8.21 14.06 12.87
C ASN A 192 -7.52 12.85 13.50
N GLU A 193 -6.67 13.05 14.52
CA GLU A 193 -5.93 11.97 15.18
C GLU A 193 -6.84 10.84 15.66
N LYS A 194 -8.01 11.15 16.23
CA LYS A 194 -8.96 10.13 16.70
C LYS A 194 -9.56 9.30 15.56
N VAL A 195 -9.88 9.91 14.43
CA VAL A 195 -10.38 9.20 13.24
C VAL A 195 -9.26 8.37 12.62
N PHE A 196 -8.06 8.93 12.54
CA PHE A 196 -6.86 8.25 12.06
C PHE A 196 -6.61 6.98 12.89
N GLU A 197 -6.47 7.10 14.21
CA GLU A 197 -6.26 5.97 15.12
C GLU A 197 -7.33 4.87 14.96
N ARG A 198 -8.61 5.27 14.90
CA ARG A 198 -9.71 4.32 14.74
C ARG A 198 -9.57 3.48 13.46
N ASN A 199 -9.22 4.10 12.34
CA ASN A 199 -9.09 3.39 11.08
C ASN A 199 -7.79 2.54 11.06
N VAL A 200 -6.69 3.03 11.62
CA VAL A 200 -5.47 2.22 11.79
C VAL A 200 -5.75 0.98 12.64
N ARG A 201 -6.52 1.11 13.74
CA ARG A 201 -6.93 -0.05 14.56
C ARG A 201 -7.83 -1.02 13.78
N LEU A 202 -8.75 -0.50 12.97
CA LEU A 202 -9.60 -1.32 12.10
C LEU A 202 -8.75 -2.14 11.11
N GLU A 203 -7.80 -1.49 10.44
CA GLU A 203 -6.88 -2.17 9.51
C GLU A 203 -6.00 -3.19 10.25
N ALA A 204 -5.42 -2.81 11.38
CA ALA A 204 -4.56 -3.69 12.17
C ALA A 204 -5.30 -4.94 12.66
N LEU A 205 -6.53 -4.77 13.19
CA LEU A 205 -7.36 -5.92 13.63
C LEU A 205 -7.71 -6.85 12.47
N ALA A 206 -8.12 -6.29 11.35
CA ALA A 206 -8.46 -7.08 10.17
C ALA A 206 -7.25 -7.84 9.62
N GLN A 207 -6.07 -7.21 9.60
CA GLN A 207 -4.81 -7.82 9.15
C GLN A 207 -4.34 -8.91 10.11
N ALA A 208 -4.36 -8.65 11.43
CA ALA A 208 -3.97 -9.64 12.44
C ALA A 208 -4.90 -10.85 12.40
N TYR A 209 -6.22 -10.63 12.33
CA TYR A 209 -7.18 -11.72 12.18
C TYR A 209 -6.98 -12.51 10.88
N SER A 210 -6.78 -11.82 9.76
CA SER A 210 -6.54 -12.47 8.47
C SER A 210 -5.28 -13.34 8.51
N ALA A 211 -4.20 -12.81 9.10
CA ALA A 211 -2.95 -13.56 9.25
C ALA A 211 -3.11 -14.79 10.16
N ASP A 212 -3.77 -14.64 11.31
CA ASP A 212 -4.05 -15.75 12.22
C ASP A 212 -4.93 -16.81 11.54
N HIS A 213 -5.99 -16.35 10.86
CA HIS A 213 -6.90 -17.25 10.14
C HIS A 213 -6.16 -18.05 9.05
N VAL A 214 -5.37 -17.38 8.21
CA VAL A 214 -4.55 -18.05 7.18
C VAL A 214 -3.60 -19.08 7.82
N ASN A 215 -2.91 -18.68 8.89
CA ASN A 215 -1.97 -19.57 9.58
C ASN A 215 -2.64 -20.75 10.29
N SER A 216 -3.93 -20.64 10.59
CA SER A 216 -4.72 -21.71 11.23
C SER A 216 -5.33 -22.69 10.25
N LEU A 217 -5.35 -22.36 8.94
CA LEU A 217 -5.88 -23.25 7.92
C LEU A 217 -4.91 -24.39 7.65
N GLU A 218 -5.41 -25.60 7.74
CA GLU A 218 -4.68 -26.83 7.39
C GLU A 218 -5.43 -27.52 6.26
N TYR A 219 -4.74 -27.81 5.17
CA TYR A 219 -5.29 -28.54 4.04
C TYR A 219 -4.69 -29.93 3.98
N SER A 220 -5.50 -30.90 3.63
CA SER A 220 -5.03 -32.26 3.36
C SER A 220 -4.25 -32.34 2.06
N ASP A 221 -3.37 -33.32 1.93
CA ASP A 221 -2.63 -33.58 0.69
C ASP A 221 -3.56 -33.76 -0.52
N ASP A 222 -4.77 -34.30 -0.32
CA ASP A 222 -5.78 -34.46 -1.38
C ASP A 222 -6.33 -33.11 -1.85
N GLU A 223 -6.54 -32.13 -0.95
CA GLU A 223 -7.00 -30.79 -1.30
C GLU A 223 -5.91 -30.00 -2.03
N ILE A 224 -4.69 -30.10 -1.55
CA ILE A 224 -3.51 -29.50 -2.21
C ILE A 224 -3.32 -30.09 -3.62
N GLN A 225 -3.44 -31.42 -3.75
CA GLN A 225 -3.34 -32.07 -5.06
C GLN A 225 -4.50 -31.66 -5.97
N ALA A 226 -5.71 -31.50 -5.44
CA ALA A 226 -6.86 -31.04 -6.22
C ALA A 226 -6.68 -29.59 -6.73
N ALA A 227 -6.08 -28.71 -5.92
CA ALA A 227 -5.73 -27.36 -6.35
C ALA A 227 -4.72 -27.37 -7.51
N TYR A 228 -3.69 -28.20 -7.40
CA TYR A 228 -2.75 -28.42 -8.52
C TYR A 228 -3.46 -28.93 -9.78
N ASP A 229 -4.30 -29.96 -9.65
CA ASP A 229 -5.00 -30.59 -10.77
C ASP A 229 -5.99 -29.65 -11.48
N ALA A 230 -6.53 -28.65 -10.75
CA ALA A 230 -7.44 -27.66 -11.30
C ALA A 230 -6.74 -26.67 -12.25
N ASP A 231 -5.50 -26.27 -11.95
CA ASP A 231 -4.67 -25.40 -12.81
C ASP A 231 -3.18 -25.75 -12.71
N PRO A 232 -2.72 -26.85 -13.32
CA PRO A 232 -1.33 -27.27 -13.22
C PRO A 232 -0.33 -26.22 -13.71
N LYS A 233 -0.73 -25.37 -14.67
CA LYS A 233 0.17 -24.37 -15.27
C LYS A 233 0.59 -23.29 -14.29
N SER A 234 -0.24 -22.97 -13.30
CA SER A 234 0.09 -22.01 -12.22
C SER A 234 1.20 -22.49 -11.28
N PHE A 235 1.47 -23.82 -11.28
CA PHE A 235 2.47 -24.44 -10.40
C PHE A 235 3.69 -24.98 -11.18
N GLN A 236 3.82 -24.57 -12.42
CA GLN A 236 4.91 -24.95 -13.33
C GLN A 236 5.75 -23.73 -13.70
N SER A 237 6.98 -23.99 -14.09
CA SER A 237 7.84 -23.01 -14.76
C SER A 237 8.32 -23.56 -16.08
N ALA A 238 8.50 -22.66 -17.06
CA ALA A 238 9.12 -22.96 -18.33
C ALA A 238 10.59 -22.54 -18.31
N ASP A 239 11.43 -23.37 -18.92
CA ASP A 239 12.82 -23.08 -19.21
C ASP A 239 12.88 -22.60 -20.67
N ILE A 240 13.23 -21.34 -20.86
CA ILE A 240 13.26 -20.67 -22.16
C ILE A 240 14.49 -19.79 -22.33
N GLU A 241 14.97 -19.69 -23.54
CA GLU A 241 15.88 -18.63 -23.95
C GLU A 241 15.16 -17.65 -24.87
N TYR A 242 15.53 -16.38 -24.81
CA TYR A 242 15.05 -15.43 -25.78
C TYR A 242 16.10 -14.41 -26.17
N ILE A 243 15.94 -13.85 -27.38
CA ILE A 243 16.67 -12.68 -27.85
C ILE A 243 15.63 -11.60 -28.17
N LEU A 244 15.66 -10.50 -27.42
CA LEU A 244 14.79 -9.35 -27.66
C LEU A 244 15.45 -8.39 -28.65
N PHE A 245 14.76 -8.12 -29.74
CA PHE A 245 15.07 -7.04 -30.68
C PHE A 245 14.09 -5.90 -30.48
N SER A 246 14.58 -4.82 -29.84
CA SER A 246 13.76 -3.61 -29.68
C SER A 246 13.65 -2.87 -31.01
N SER A 247 12.48 -2.27 -31.28
CA SER A 247 12.28 -1.38 -32.42
C SER A 247 13.14 -0.10 -32.32
N GLY A 248 13.49 0.34 -31.09
CA GLY A 248 14.23 1.57 -30.88
C GLY A 248 13.46 2.84 -31.28
N ALA A 249 12.16 2.75 -31.54
CA ALA A 249 11.35 3.90 -31.89
C ALA A 249 11.28 4.89 -30.72
N GLY A 250 11.62 6.16 -30.97
CA GLY A 250 11.47 7.23 -30.00
C GLY A 250 10.01 7.68 -29.86
N ASP A 251 9.73 8.40 -28.79
CA ASP A 251 8.38 8.95 -28.55
C ASP A 251 7.93 9.91 -29.67
N ASP A 252 8.89 10.57 -30.33
CA ASP A 252 8.66 11.53 -31.41
C ASP A 252 8.46 10.89 -32.79
N ALA A 253 8.66 9.57 -32.93
CA ALA A 253 8.55 8.89 -34.20
C ALA A 253 7.08 8.84 -34.66
N THR A 254 6.89 9.01 -35.99
CA THR A 254 5.59 8.87 -36.62
C THR A 254 5.11 7.42 -36.60
N ASP A 255 3.81 7.19 -36.75
CA ASP A 255 3.24 5.84 -36.77
C ASP A 255 3.83 4.98 -37.89
N GLU A 256 4.17 5.60 -39.05
CA GLU A 256 4.81 4.92 -40.19
C GLU A 256 6.26 4.51 -39.83
N GLU A 257 7.02 5.39 -39.16
CA GLU A 257 8.39 5.08 -38.71
C GLU A 257 8.38 4.01 -37.61
N LYS A 258 7.44 4.08 -36.66
CA LYS A 258 7.26 3.03 -35.64
C LYS A 258 6.96 1.68 -36.25
N ALA A 259 6.06 1.62 -37.26
CA ALA A 259 5.71 0.39 -37.94
C ALA A 259 6.90 -0.18 -38.74
N GLU A 260 7.69 0.67 -39.41
CA GLU A 260 8.88 0.23 -40.13
C GLU A 260 9.96 -0.33 -39.19
N LEU A 261 10.24 0.35 -38.10
CA LEU A 261 11.21 -0.08 -37.07
C LEU A 261 10.76 -1.39 -36.40
N LEU A 262 9.46 -1.53 -36.12
CA LEU A 262 8.89 -2.75 -35.55
C LEU A 262 9.02 -3.95 -36.54
N GLU A 263 8.80 -3.72 -37.83
CA GLU A 263 9.00 -4.76 -38.88
C GLU A 263 10.49 -5.13 -39.00
N GLN A 264 11.43 -4.19 -38.87
CA GLN A 264 12.85 -4.48 -38.82
C GLN A 264 13.24 -5.33 -37.64
N ALA A 265 12.67 -5.05 -36.45
CA ALA A 265 12.88 -5.87 -35.27
C ALA A 265 12.36 -7.31 -35.46
N LYS A 266 11.21 -7.46 -36.09
CA LYS A 266 10.65 -8.77 -36.45
C LYS A 266 11.56 -9.55 -37.40
N GLN A 267 12.08 -8.90 -38.44
CA GLN A 267 13.00 -9.53 -39.42
C GLN A 267 14.33 -9.95 -38.75
N LYS A 268 14.80 -9.18 -37.76
CA LYS A 268 15.95 -9.59 -36.95
C LYS A 268 15.63 -10.87 -36.17
N ALA A 269 14.46 -10.95 -35.51
CA ALA A 269 14.03 -12.14 -34.77
C ALA A 269 13.92 -13.36 -35.69
N GLU A 270 13.36 -13.21 -36.94
CA GLU A 270 13.30 -14.25 -37.94
C GLU A 270 14.70 -14.71 -38.36
N THR A 271 15.62 -13.78 -38.56
CA THR A 271 17.02 -14.07 -38.92
C THR A 271 17.72 -14.83 -37.82
N ALA A 272 17.50 -14.45 -36.54
CA ALA A 272 18.06 -15.15 -35.39
C ALA A 272 17.62 -16.61 -35.34
N LEU A 273 16.33 -16.89 -35.51
CA LEU A 273 15.83 -18.26 -35.52
C LEU A 273 16.35 -19.06 -36.75
N SER A 274 16.54 -18.40 -37.89
CA SER A 274 17.15 -19.04 -39.04
C SER A 274 18.61 -19.43 -38.82
N ARG A 275 19.40 -18.63 -38.13
CA ARG A 275 20.78 -18.91 -37.72
C ARG A 275 20.84 -20.06 -36.71
N TYR A 276 19.96 -20.03 -35.70
CA TYR A 276 19.82 -21.13 -34.76
C TYR A 276 19.52 -22.46 -35.43
N ALA A 277 18.59 -22.47 -36.40
CA ALA A 277 18.28 -23.69 -37.16
C ALA A 277 19.45 -24.20 -38.02
N GLN A 278 20.48 -23.37 -38.25
CA GLN A 278 21.72 -23.77 -38.93
C GLN A 278 22.80 -24.27 -37.91
N GLY A 279 22.48 -24.31 -36.64
CA GLY A 279 23.33 -24.88 -35.59
C GLY A 279 24.22 -23.84 -34.89
N GLU A 280 23.95 -22.56 -35.00
CA GLU A 280 24.64 -21.50 -34.27
C GLU A 280 24.07 -21.43 -32.87
N ALA A 281 24.89 -21.13 -31.84
CA ALA A 281 24.47 -21.01 -30.46
C ALA A 281 23.59 -19.74 -30.24
N PHE A 282 22.50 -19.91 -29.49
CA PHE A 282 21.48 -18.88 -29.40
C PHE A 282 21.97 -17.60 -28.68
N ASP A 283 22.80 -17.72 -27.67
CA ASP A 283 23.50 -16.64 -26.98
C ASP A 283 24.47 -15.88 -27.91
N ALA A 284 25.28 -16.60 -28.70
CA ALA A 284 26.20 -16.02 -29.65
C ALA A 284 25.46 -15.23 -30.77
N ILE A 285 24.29 -15.71 -31.20
CA ILE A 285 23.43 -14.99 -32.15
C ILE A 285 22.95 -13.68 -31.53
N GLY A 286 22.54 -13.70 -30.25
CA GLY A 286 22.12 -12.51 -29.53
C GLY A 286 23.21 -11.44 -29.47
N GLU A 287 24.42 -11.85 -29.13
CA GLU A 287 25.58 -10.96 -29.06
C GLU A 287 25.94 -10.37 -30.45
N ASP A 288 26.04 -11.22 -31.48
CA ASP A 288 26.42 -10.77 -32.82
C ASP A 288 25.39 -9.86 -33.49
N MET A 289 24.10 -10.07 -33.18
CA MET A 289 23.00 -9.27 -33.73
C MET A 289 22.60 -8.08 -32.88
N GLU A 290 23.33 -7.79 -31.81
CA GLU A 290 23.04 -6.71 -30.87
C GLU A 290 21.61 -6.82 -30.26
N GLY A 291 21.14 -8.06 -30.03
CA GLY A 291 19.89 -8.36 -29.35
C GLY A 291 20.11 -8.57 -27.86
N SER A 292 19.10 -8.28 -27.07
CA SER A 292 19.15 -8.55 -25.62
C SER A 292 18.84 -10.02 -25.37
N TYR A 293 19.87 -10.84 -25.19
CA TYR A 293 19.74 -12.26 -24.85
C TYR A 293 19.45 -12.46 -23.37
N ALA A 294 18.59 -13.44 -23.05
CA ALA A 294 18.43 -13.97 -21.71
C ALA A 294 18.04 -15.46 -21.73
N HIS A 295 18.54 -16.19 -20.75
CA HIS A 295 18.07 -17.53 -20.39
C HIS A 295 17.27 -17.44 -19.08
N VAL A 296 16.02 -17.88 -19.12
CA VAL A 296 15.08 -17.85 -17.99
C VAL A 296 14.64 -19.26 -17.66
N ALA A 297 15.34 -19.92 -16.74
CA ALA A 297 15.13 -21.31 -16.38
C ALA A 297 13.83 -21.55 -15.59
N TYR A 298 13.24 -20.50 -15.01
CA TYR A 298 12.04 -20.59 -14.16
C TYR A 298 11.01 -19.52 -14.55
N ALA A 299 10.70 -19.38 -15.85
CA ALA A 299 9.66 -18.47 -16.30
C ALA A 299 8.28 -18.93 -15.81
N ALA A 300 7.61 -18.11 -15.03
CA ALA A 300 6.24 -18.38 -14.57
C ALA A 300 5.22 -18.22 -15.71
N ASN A 301 4.07 -18.90 -15.60
CA ASN A 301 2.95 -18.71 -16.52
C ASN A 301 2.47 -17.25 -16.51
N GLY A 302 2.10 -16.73 -17.67
CA GLY A 302 1.68 -15.34 -17.83
C GLY A 302 0.99 -15.07 -19.16
N SER A 303 0.48 -13.84 -19.29
CA SER A 303 -0.37 -13.43 -20.42
C SER A 303 0.39 -12.85 -21.61
N SER A 304 1.73 -12.73 -21.57
CA SER A 304 2.49 -12.30 -22.73
C SER A 304 2.46 -13.35 -23.85
N ASP A 305 2.60 -12.94 -25.10
CA ASP A 305 2.61 -13.86 -26.26
C ASP A 305 3.68 -14.95 -26.09
N MET A 306 4.86 -14.58 -25.59
CA MET A 306 5.96 -15.50 -25.34
C MET A 306 5.59 -16.56 -24.29
N LEU A 307 5.04 -16.14 -23.14
CA LEU A 307 4.67 -17.07 -22.07
C LEU A 307 3.44 -17.90 -22.43
N THR A 308 2.43 -17.29 -23.05
CA THR A 308 1.27 -18.03 -23.59
C THR A 308 1.72 -19.14 -24.54
N TRP A 309 2.68 -18.88 -25.42
CA TRP A 309 3.25 -19.87 -26.32
C TRP A 309 4.08 -20.92 -25.56
N ALA A 310 4.91 -20.54 -24.61
CA ALA A 310 5.76 -21.48 -23.85
C ALA A 310 4.91 -22.44 -22.98
N PHE A 311 3.74 -21.99 -22.51
CA PHE A 311 2.82 -22.81 -21.72
C PHE A 311 1.76 -23.56 -22.54
N ASP A 312 1.85 -23.56 -23.87
CA ASP A 312 1.02 -24.43 -24.72
C ASP A 312 1.47 -25.90 -24.55
N ASP A 313 0.50 -26.81 -24.39
CA ASP A 313 0.76 -28.24 -24.12
C ASP A 313 1.39 -28.99 -25.33
N ALA A 314 1.38 -28.37 -26.48
CA ALA A 314 2.04 -28.92 -27.67
C ALA A 314 3.55 -28.68 -27.73
N ARG A 315 4.11 -27.85 -26.80
CA ARG A 315 5.54 -27.50 -26.84
C ARG A 315 6.44 -28.70 -26.62
N GLN A 316 7.54 -28.75 -27.39
CA GLN A 316 8.59 -29.73 -27.28
C GLN A 316 9.96 -29.04 -27.18
N GLU A 317 10.93 -29.72 -26.60
CA GLU A 317 12.31 -29.25 -26.53
C GLU A 317 12.84 -28.87 -27.92
N GLY A 318 13.45 -27.71 -28.03
CA GLY A 318 13.94 -27.14 -29.27
C GLY A 318 12.91 -26.40 -30.12
N ASP A 319 11.64 -26.34 -29.71
CA ASP A 319 10.63 -25.49 -30.37
C ASP A 319 11.02 -24.02 -30.32
N THR A 320 10.79 -23.31 -31.42
CA THR A 320 11.09 -21.86 -31.49
C THR A 320 9.89 -21.09 -32.00
N THR A 321 9.81 -19.82 -31.62
CA THR A 321 8.79 -18.88 -32.11
C THR A 321 9.30 -17.46 -32.15
N ILE A 322 8.53 -16.59 -32.82
CA ILE A 322 8.63 -15.15 -32.71
C ILE A 322 7.43 -14.67 -31.90
N ALA A 323 7.67 -13.94 -30.82
CA ALA A 323 6.62 -13.39 -29.98
C ALA A 323 6.71 -11.86 -29.94
N ALA A 324 5.58 -11.16 -29.95
CA ALA A 324 5.57 -9.71 -29.86
C ALA A 324 5.94 -9.23 -28.45
N TYR A 325 6.73 -8.16 -28.37
CA TYR A 325 6.93 -7.36 -27.17
C TYR A 325 6.08 -6.10 -27.25
N GLY A 326 4.78 -6.27 -27.29
CA GLY A 326 3.84 -5.21 -27.57
C GLY A 326 4.21 -4.48 -28.88
N GLU A 327 4.17 -3.14 -28.86
CA GLU A 327 4.60 -2.30 -29.98
C GLU A 327 6.09 -1.91 -29.90
N LYS A 328 6.86 -2.54 -29.01
CA LYS A 328 8.24 -2.15 -28.71
C LYS A 328 9.30 -3.03 -29.36
N GLY A 329 8.92 -4.19 -29.92
CA GLY A 329 9.87 -5.11 -30.51
C GLY A 329 9.36 -6.53 -30.64
N TYR A 330 10.29 -7.45 -30.91
CA TYR A 330 10.00 -8.89 -31.03
C TYR A 330 11.05 -9.73 -30.31
N TYR A 331 10.58 -10.80 -29.72
CA TYR A 331 11.40 -11.88 -29.21
C TYR A 331 11.60 -12.96 -30.25
N ALA A 332 12.84 -13.43 -30.45
CA ALA A 332 13.10 -14.78 -30.88
C ALA A 332 13.14 -15.66 -29.63
N VAL A 333 12.38 -16.73 -29.59
CA VAL A 333 12.22 -17.57 -28.38
C VAL A 333 12.60 -19.01 -28.68
N LEU A 334 13.33 -19.65 -27.79
CA LEU A 334 13.69 -21.07 -27.80
C LEU A 334 13.13 -21.70 -26.51
N PHE A 335 12.42 -22.81 -26.66
CA PHE A 335 11.85 -23.56 -25.55
C PHE A 335 12.71 -24.78 -25.23
N HIS A 336 13.05 -24.98 -23.95
CA HIS A 336 13.76 -26.16 -23.47
C HIS A 336 12.83 -27.15 -22.77
N SER A 337 12.14 -26.72 -21.74
CA SER A 337 11.28 -27.60 -20.97
C SER A 337 10.19 -26.83 -20.21
N ARG A 338 9.22 -27.57 -19.72
CA ARG A 338 8.27 -27.10 -18.71
C ARG A 338 8.05 -28.20 -17.69
N SER A 339 8.16 -27.85 -16.42
CA SER A 339 8.00 -28.80 -15.34
C SER A 339 7.33 -28.18 -14.12
N ARG A 340 6.75 -29.06 -13.31
CA ARG A 340 6.26 -28.66 -11.98
C ARG A 340 7.42 -28.19 -11.11
N ASN A 341 7.16 -27.20 -10.26
CA ASN A 341 8.14 -26.62 -9.35
C ASN A 341 8.36 -27.50 -8.11
N ASP A 342 9.02 -28.65 -8.33
CA ASP A 342 9.32 -29.63 -7.28
C ASP A 342 10.52 -29.27 -6.39
N TYR A 343 11.20 -28.14 -6.66
CA TYR A 343 12.26 -27.63 -5.80
C TYR A 343 11.69 -27.00 -4.52
N HIS A 344 12.49 -26.96 -3.46
CA HIS A 344 12.11 -26.35 -2.19
C HIS A 344 12.49 -24.87 -2.17
N THR A 345 11.64 -24.03 -1.60
CA THR A 345 11.97 -22.62 -1.34
C THR A 345 12.93 -22.50 -0.17
N VAL A 346 13.59 -21.36 -0.06
CA VAL A 346 14.56 -21.09 1.00
C VAL A 346 14.27 -19.76 1.68
N SER A 347 14.66 -19.63 2.93
CA SER A 347 14.60 -18.38 3.67
C SER A 347 16.00 -17.92 4.02
N VAL A 348 16.31 -16.64 3.83
CA VAL A 348 17.61 -16.03 4.15
C VAL A 348 17.43 -14.67 4.80
N ARG A 349 18.45 -14.24 5.55
CA ARG A 349 18.63 -12.83 5.89
C ARG A 349 19.78 -12.27 5.09
N HIS A 350 19.69 -11.00 4.72
CA HIS A 350 20.81 -10.33 4.08
C HIS A 350 20.99 -8.88 4.53
N ILE A 351 22.20 -8.37 4.35
CA ILE A 351 22.55 -6.96 4.57
C ILE A 351 23.12 -6.44 3.27
N LEU A 352 22.43 -5.52 2.62
CA LEU A 352 22.91 -4.85 1.40
C LEU A 352 23.76 -3.65 1.77
N VAL A 353 24.96 -3.58 1.21
CA VAL A 353 25.89 -2.45 1.34
C VAL A 353 26.53 -2.12 0.00
N ASP A 354 27.13 -0.94 -0.11
CA ASP A 354 27.70 -0.40 -1.33
C ASP A 354 29.16 -0.82 -1.59
N SER A 355 29.83 -1.47 -0.63
CA SER A 355 31.23 -1.85 -0.79
C SER A 355 31.57 -3.21 -0.16
N GLU A 356 32.52 -3.93 -0.80
CA GLU A 356 33.06 -5.18 -0.31
C GLU A 356 33.72 -5.04 1.06
N GLU A 357 34.41 -3.94 1.30
CA GLU A 357 35.04 -3.63 2.58
C GLU A 357 34.02 -3.60 3.71
N LYS A 358 32.87 -2.91 3.49
CA LYS A 358 31.80 -2.83 4.47
C LYS A 358 31.13 -4.19 4.70
N ALA A 359 30.92 -4.96 3.64
CA ALA A 359 30.38 -6.31 3.74
C ALA A 359 31.29 -7.24 4.58
N ASN A 360 32.60 -7.19 4.33
CA ASN A 360 33.58 -7.94 5.11
C ASN A 360 33.64 -7.51 6.58
N GLU A 361 33.56 -6.19 6.85
CA GLU A 361 33.51 -5.64 8.21
C GLU A 361 32.29 -6.20 8.99
N LEU A 362 31.11 -6.17 8.36
CA LEU A 362 29.88 -6.66 8.99
C LEU A 362 29.88 -8.17 9.20
N LEU A 363 30.37 -8.93 8.22
CA LEU A 363 30.52 -10.37 8.37
C LEU A 363 31.50 -10.71 9.49
N GLN A 364 32.62 -9.97 9.61
CA GLN A 364 33.55 -10.17 10.72
C GLN A 364 32.91 -9.77 12.05
N GLN A 365 32.18 -8.66 12.13
CA GLN A 365 31.47 -8.27 13.34
C GLN A 365 30.47 -9.34 13.80
N TYR A 366 29.71 -9.95 12.87
CA TYR A 366 28.85 -11.08 13.15
C TYR A 366 29.66 -12.29 13.67
N ASN A 367 30.77 -12.65 13.00
CA ASN A 367 31.60 -13.78 13.36
C ASN A 367 32.31 -13.63 14.71
N ASP A 368 32.58 -12.42 15.15
CA ASP A 368 33.17 -12.11 16.46
C ASP A 368 32.11 -12.01 17.58
N GLY A 369 30.80 -11.96 17.22
CA GLY A 369 29.66 -11.86 18.11
C GLY A 369 29.01 -13.19 18.49
N GLU A 370 27.72 -13.15 18.79
CA GLU A 370 26.95 -14.31 19.28
C GLU A 370 26.64 -15.36 18.20
N LYS A 371 26.75 -15.05 16.94
CA LYS A 371 26.49 -15.92 15.76
C LYS A 371 25.09 -16.53 15.77
N THR A 372 24.11 -15.78 16.24
CA THR A 372 22.71 -16.15 16.20
C THR A 372 21.99 -15.44 15.05
N GLU A 373 20.84 -15.96 14.63
CA GLU A 373 19.99 -15.32 13.65
C GLU A 373 19.55 -13.92 14.11
N ASP A 374 19.19 -13.77 15.40
CA ASP A 374 18.80 -12.49 16.00
C ASP A 374 19.93 -11.46 15.97
N ALA A 375 21.16 -11.88 16.21
CA ALA A 375 22.34 -11.01 16.12
C ALA A 375 22.57 -10.54 14.68
N PHE A 376 22.34 -11.41 13.69
CA PHE A 376 22.40 -11.02 12.27
C PHE A 376 21.27 -10.05 11.90
N ALA A 377 20.04 -10.33 12.36
CA ALA A 377 18.89 -9.46 12.15
C ALA A 377 19.12 -8.05 12.71
N ALA A 378 19.70 -7.95 13.90
CA ALA A 378 20.03 -6.66 14.50
C ALA A 378 21.09 -5.88 13.67
N LEU A 379 22.09 -6.58 13.11
CA LEU A 379 23.05 -5.97 12.19
C LEU A 379 22.39 -5.49 10.90
N ALA A 380 21.42 -6.25 10.37
CA ALA A 380 20.68 -5.88 9.16
C ALA A 380 19.86 -4.61 9.38
N VAL A 381 19.08 -4.54 10.46
CA VAL A 381 18.33 -3.32 10.83
C VAL A 381 19.23 -2.09 10.92
N ALA A 382 20.46 -2.25 11.47
CA ALA A 382 21.36 -1.13 11.70
C ALA A 382 22.16 -0.68 10.47
N ASN A 383 22.36 -1.56 9.48
CA ASN A 383 23.35 -1.32 8.42
C ASN A 383 22.85 -1.55 7.00
N SER A 384 21.74 -2.32 6.80
CA SER A 384 21.29 -2.65 5.46
C SER A 384 20.66 -1.43 4.76
N THR A 385 21.04 -1.25 3.49
CA THR A 385 20.42 -0.25 2.60
C THR A 385 19.29 -0.83 1.76
N ASP A 386 18.94 -2.11 1.94
CA ASP A 386 17.84 -2.75 1.22
C ASP A 386 16.48 -2.24 1.71
N PRO A 387 15.71 -1.53 0.89
CA PRO A 387 14.42 -0.98 1.32
C PRO A 387 13.34 -2.06 1.56
N GLY A 388 13.53 -3.26 1.01
CA GLY A 388 12.55 -4.35 1.08
C GLY A 388 12.62 -5.16 2.38
N SER A 389 13.82 -5.29 2.98
CA SER A 389 14.02 -6.19 4.11
C SER A 389 14.73 -5.59 5.31
N ALA A 390 15.38 -4.42 5.18
CA ALA A 390 16.19 -3.84 6.26
C ALA A 390 15.42 -3.71 7.57
N SER A 391 14.18 -3.20 7.54
CA SER A 391 13.33 -3.01 8.72
C SER A 391 12.88 -4.32 9.37
N ASN A 392 12.89 -5.44 8.61
CA ASN A 392 12.55 -6.79 9.05
C ASN A 392 13.81 -7.64 9.32
N GLY A 393 14.92 -7.02 9.71
CA GLY A 393 16.16 -7.73 9.99
C GLY A 393 16.76 -8.44 8.78
N GLY A 394 16.52 -7.90 7.58
CA GLY A 394 17.04 -8.43 6.32
C GLY A 394 16.38 -9.73 5.85
N LEU A 395 15.22 -10.13 6.39
CA LEU A 395 14.57 -11.39 6.09
C LEU A 395 13.83 -11.40 4.76
N TYR A 396 14.18 -12.36 3.91
CA TYR A 396 13.38 -12.84 2.78
C TYR A 396 12.98 -14.30 3.05
N SER A 397 11.68 -14.55 3.15
CA SER A 397 11.11 -15.87 3.42
C SER A 397 10.58 -16.52 2.14
N ASN A 398 10.74 -17.84 2.04
CA ASN A 398 10.18 -18.64 0.95
C ASN A 398 10.57 -18.18 -0.45
N ILE A 399 11.82 -17.74 -0.60
CA ILE A 399 12.39 -17.39 -1.91
C ILE A 399 12.24 -18.57 -2.87
N TYR A 400 11.70 -18.31 -4.04
CA TYR A 400 11.58 -19.29 -5.12
C TYR A 400 12.57 -18.97 -6.26
N LYS A 401 12.84 -19.96 -7.08
CA LYS A 401 13.80 -19.80 -8.19
C LYS A 401 13.24 -18.85 -9.26
N GLY A 402 14.08 -17.96 -9.75
CA GLY A 402 13.74 -16.89 -10.69
C GLY A 402 13.28 -15.60 -10.04
N GLU A 403 13.27 -15.52 -8.70
CA GLU A 403 12.83 -14.32 -7.97
C GLU A 403 13.96 -13.32 -7.75
N MET A 404 15.17 -13.81 -7.47
CA MET A 404 16.30 -12.97 -7.09
C MET A 404 17.29 -12.80 -8.25
N VAL A 405 18.18 -11.80 -8.11
CA VAL A 405 19.31 -11.65 -9.04
C VAL A 405 20.19 -12.90 -9.03
N PRO A 406 20.77 -13.29 -10.18
CA PRO A 406 21.38 -14.63 -10.34
C PRO A 406 22.41 -15.00 -9.26
N SER A 407 23.35 -14.11 -8.95
CA SER A 407 24.39 -14.40 -7.96
C SER A 407 23.84 -14.59 -6.53
N PHE A 408 22.79 -13.86 -6.18
CA PHE A 408 22.11 -14.04 -4.90
C PHE A 408 21.34 -15.38 -4.88
N GLU A 409 20.63 -15.69 -5.96
CA GLU A 409 19.89 -16.94 -6.09
C GLU A 409 20.79 -18.16 -6.07
N ASP A 410 21.91 -18.14 -6.82
CA ASP A 410 22.91 -19.21 -6.82
C ASP A 410 23.44 -19.52 -5.41
N TRP A 411 23.67 -18.48 -4.62
CA TRP A 411 24.11 -18.66 -3.23
C TRP A 411 22.99 -19.30 -2.38
N CYS A 412 21.74 -18.84 -2.54
CA CYS A 412 20.60 -19.32 -1.78
C CYS A 412 20.28 -20.79 -2.06
N PHE A 413 20.36 -21.21 -3.33
CA PHE A 413 19.98 -22.56 -3.77
C PHE A 413 21.15 -23.53 -3.91
N ASP A 414 22.34 -23.18 -3.41
CA ASP A 414 23.44 -24.14 -3.31
C ASP A 414 23.01 -25.31 -2.40
N PRO A 415 22.99 -26.57 -2.91
CA PRO A 415 22.50 -27.71 -2.15
C PRO A 415 23.34 -28.07 -0.92
N ALA A 416 24.50 -27.45 -0.76
CA ALA A 416 25.33 -27.61 0.41
C ALA A 416 24.96 -26.70 1.58
N ARG A 417 24.06 -25.71 1.38
CA ARG A 417 23.68 -24.73 2.41
C ARG A 417 23.00 -25.36 3.60
N GLN A 418 23.37 -24.87 4.77
CA GLN A 418 22.79 -25.27 6.04
C GLN A 418 22.40 -24.01 6.84
N SER A 419 21.41 -24.15 7.74
CA SER A 419 21.02 -23.08 8.65
C SER A 419 22.23 -22.55 9.42
N GLY A 420 22.38 -21.21 9.42
CA GLY A 420 23.54 -20.54 10.02
C GLY A 420 24.73 -20.29 9.07
N ASP A 421 24.70 -20.81 7.85
CA ASP A 421 25.72 -20.50 6.85
C ASP A 421 25.71 -19.02 6.49
N THR A 422 26.89 -18.45 6.39
CA THR A 422 27.06 -17.03 6.00
C THR A 422 28.01 -16.89 4.83
N GLY A 423 27.88 -15.79 4.10
CA GLY A 423 28.74 -15.47 2.98
C GLY A 423 28.59 -14.04 2.50
N ILE A 424 29.36 -13.68 1.49
CA ILE A 424 29.22 -12.41 0.78
C ILE A 424 28.96 -12.72 -0.69
N VAL A 425 27.98 -12.01 -1.25
CA VAL A 425 27.59 -12.11 -2.66
C VAL A 425 27.66 -10.72 -3.29
N GLU A 426 28.32 -10.59 -4.41
CA GLU A 426 28.31 -9.41 -5.24
C GLU A 426 27.16 -9.47 -6.27
N SER A 427 26.46 -8.38 -6.46
CA SER A 427 25.43 -8.23 -7.47
C SER A 427 25.45 -6.83 -8.11
N SER A 428 24.58 -6.60 -9.08
CA SER A 428 24.38 -5.25 -9.66
C SER A 428 23.88 -4.21 -8.64
N ASN A 429 23.32 -4.65 -7.51
CA ASN A 429 22.78 -3.78 -6.46
C ASN A 429 23.83 -3.43 -5.38
N GLY A 430 24.97 -4.11 -5.36
CA GLY A 430 26.03 -3.97 -4.36
C GLY A 430 26.45 -5.31 -3.77
N TYR A 431 26.90 -5.27 -2.53
CA TYR A 431 27.39 -6.43 -1.80
C TYR A 431 26.38 -6.87 -0.75
N HIS A 432 26.00 -8.15 -0.78
CA HIS A 432 25.07 -8.76 0.17
C HIS A 432 25.85 -9.61 1.17
N VAL A 433 25.78 -9.27 2.46
CA VAL A 433 26.18 -10.22 3.51
C VAL A 433 24.98 -11.13 3.72
N MET A 434 25.18 -12.44 3.59
CA MET A 434 24.14 -13.44 3.57
C MET A 434 24.14 -14.27 4.86
N TYR A 435 22.96 -14.66 5.31
CA TYR A 435 22.75 -15.66 6.38
C TYR A 435 21.63 -16.62 5.94
N PHE A 436 21.93 -17.90 5.87
CA PHE A 436 20.96 -18.93 5.48
C PHE A 436 20.10 -19.31 6.69
N VAL A 437 18.78 -19.10 6.60
CA VAL A 437 17.85 -19.42 7.68
C VAL A 437 17.43 -20.90 7.57
N GLU A 438 16.76 -21.26 6.47
CA GLU A 438 16.23 -22.61 6.30
C GLU A 438 15.88 -22.93 4.84
N THR A 439 15.68 -24.22 4.59
CA THR A 439 14.99 -24.74 3.41
C THR A 439 13.59 -25.16 3.82
N ASN A 440 12.57 -24.72 3.08
CA ASN A 440 11.19 -25.11 3.34
C ASN A 440 11.05 -26.64 3.21
N PRO A 441 10.36 -27.33 4.14
CA PRO A 441 10.19 -28.78 4.09
C PRO A 441 9.31 -29.26 2.93
N GLN A 442 8.44 -28.39 2.40
CA GLN A 442 7.58 -28.72 1.27
C GLN A 442 8.12 -28.16 -0.05
N PRO A 443 7.90 -28.83 -1.19
CA PRO A 443 8.29 -28.29 -2.49
C PRO A 443 7.45 -27.04 -2.84
N TYR A 444 7.99 -26.18 -3.68
CA TYR A 444 7.37 -24.87 -3.99
C TYR A 444 5.95 -25.00 -4.52
N TRP A 445 5.65 -25.96 -5.41
CA TRP A 445 4.30 -26.16 -5.91
C TRP A 445 3.29 -26.45 -4.81
N TYR A 446 3.68 -27.26 -3.80
CA TYR A 446 2.85 -27.61 -2.65
C TYR A 446 2.62 -26.37 -1.78
N TYR A 447 3.69 -25.69 -1.41
CA TYR A 447 3.62 -24.44 -0.63
C TYR A 447 2.73 -23.40 -1.32
N LYS A 448 2.89 -23.22 -2.65
CA LYS A 448 2.06 -22.28 -3.42
C LYS A 448 0.59 -22.71 -3.45
N ALA A 449 0.29 -24.00 -3.60
CA ALA A 449 -1.08 -24.49 -3.61
C ALA A 449 -1.76 -24.33 -2.24
N ASP A 450 -1.04 -24.59 -1.15
CA ASP A 450 -1.48 -24.35 0.21
C ASP A 450 -1.79 -22.86 0.45
N LEU A 451 -0.89 -21.97 0.01
CA LEU A 451 -1.09 -20.52 0.08
C LEU A 451 -2.28 -20.05 -0.78
N ASP A 452 -2.40 -20.54 -2.01
CA ASP A 452 -3.50 -20.16 -2.91
C ASP A 452 -4.87 -20.60 -2.33
N LEU A 453 -4.96 -21.80 -1.73
CA LEU A 453 -6.16 -22.25 -1.03
C LEU A 453 -6.48 -21.36 0.18
N SER A 454 -5.48 -20.99 0.95
CA SER A 454 -5.63 -20.12 2.11
C SER A 454 -6.18 -18.74 1.72
N LEU A 455 -5.72 -18.17 0.60
CA LEU A 455 -6.20 -16.88 0.08
C LEU A 455 -7.64 -16.91 -0.46
N ILE A 456 -8.14 -18.06 -0.90
CA ILE A 456 -9.52 -18.21 -1.38
C ILE A 456 -10.51 -18.18 -0.20
N HIS A 457 -10.09 -18.57 1.00
CA HIS A 457 -10.95 -18.73 2.18
C HIS A 457 -10.97 -17.52 3.12
N ILE A 458 -10.23 -16.42 2.78
CA ILE A 458 -10.28 -15.13 3.46
C ILE A 458 -11.40 -14.27 2.89
#